data_f45d171ab41e3640371f4c77f589b06a
#
_entry.id   f45d171ab41e3640371f4c77f589b06a
#
_cell.length_a   1.000
_cell.length_b   1.000
_cell.length_c   1.000
_cell.angle_alpha   90.00
_cell.angle_beta   90.00
_cell.angle_gamma   90.00
#
_symmetry.space_group_name_H-M   'P 1'
#
loop_
_entity.id
_entity.type
_entity.pdbx_description
1 polymer ?
#
loop_
_entity_poly.entity_id
_entity_poly.type
_entity_poly.pdbx_seq_one_letter_code
_entity_poly.pdbx_strand_id
1 'polypeptide(L)'
;MLKILIVDDSLIIRKKLTTIVEKLGHEVVGVAKTGQEAVDMYEGTKPDLVTMDITMPDMDGITAVKLIANIESNAKIIMVTSHGQEDMVINAIRAGAIGYLLKPITDEKLAQIIGDVFTEYSYYGNEDALELSDDDV
;
A
#
# COMPACT_ATOMS: atom_id res chain seq x y z
N MET A 1 -7.77 -7.01 -11.50
CA MET A 1 -8.18 -6.10 -10.41
C MET A 1 -7.60 -6.58 -9.08
N LEU A 2 -6.89 -5.71 -8.38
CA LEU A 2 -6.29 -6.05 -7.10
C LEU A 2 -7.29 -5.84 -5.96
N LYS A 3 -7.14 -6.66 -4.93
CA LYS A 3 -7.87 -6.51 -3.66
C LYS A 3 -6.95 -5.80 -2.68
N ILE A 4 -7.36 -4.64 -2.19
CA ILE A 4 -6.50 -3.78 -1.38
C ILE A 4 -7.12 -3.56 0.00
N LEU A 5 -6.30 -3.79 1.04
CA LEU A 5 -6.65 -3.48 2.42
C LEU A 5 -5.98 -2.16 2.79
N ILE A 6 -6.76 -1.20 3.25
CA ILE A 6 -6.29 0.13 3.61
C ILE A 6 -6.21 0.23 5.14
N VAL A 7 -5.06 0.64 5.65
CA VAL A 7 -4.83 0.77 7.10
C VAL A 7 -4.29 2.16 7.42
N ASP A 8 -5.09 2.96 8.10
CA ASP A 8 -4.71 4.33 8.50
C ASP A 8 -5.67 4.78 9.60
N ASP A 9 -5.17 5.44 10.64
CA ASP A 9 -6.02 5.91 11.72
C ASP A 9 -6.80 7.18 11.36
N SER A 10 -6.46 7.84 10.27
CA SER A 10 -7.16 9.05 9.80
C SER A 10 -8.32 8.70 8.89
N LEU A 11 -9.52 9.09 9.29
CA LEU A 11 -10.72 8.90 8.46
C LEU A 11 -10.57 9.58 7.10
N ILE A 12 -9.99 10.78 7.09
CA ILE A 12 -9.81 11.54 5.85
C ILE A 12 -8.90 10.77 4.88
N ILE A 13 -7.81 10.23 5.40
CA ILE A 13 -6.88 9.46 4.57
C ILE A 13 -7.52 8.15 4.09
N ARG A 14 -8.24 7.45 4.96
CA ARG A 14 -8.93 6.21 4.55
C ARG A 14 -9.90 6.48 3.41
N LYS A 15 -10.69 7.58 3.50
CA LYS A 15 -11.63 7.95 2.44
C LYS A 15 -10.91 8.32 1.15
N LYS A 16 -9.83 9.08 1.25
CA LYS A 16 -9.05 9.50 0.10
C LYS A 16 -8.44 8.29 -0.62
N LEU A 17 -7.83 7.38 0.14
CA LEU A 17 -7.24 6.18 -0.44
C LEU A 17 -8.30 5.28 -1.07
N THR A 18 -9.47 5.14 -0.43
CA THR A 18 -10.56 4.37 -1.00
C THR A 18 -10.96 4.92 -2.37
N THR A 19 -11.11 6.24 -2.46
CA THR A 19 -11.48 6.90 -3.72
C THR A 19 -10.43 6.64 -4.79
N ILE A 20 -9.14 6.79 -4.44
CA ILE A 20 -8.05 6.59 -5.39
C ILE A 20 -7.99 5.13 -5.87
N VAL A 21 -8.08 4.19 -4.93
CA VAL A 21 -8.03 2.75 -5.24
C VAL A 21 -9.15 2.38 -6.23
N GLU A 22 -10.37 2.83 -5.95
CA GLU A 22 -11.51 2.53 -6.80
C GLU A 22 -11.39 3.21 -8.16
N LYS A 23 -10.90 4.44 -8.17
CA LYS A 23 -10.68 5.18 -9.42
C LYS A 23 -9.66 4.48 -10.32
N LEU A 24 -8.66 3.83 -9.73
CA LEU A 24 -7.66 3.08 -10.49
C LEU A 24 -8.16 1.70 -10.94
N GLY A 25 -9.39 1.34 -10.60
CA GLY A 25 -10.00 0.09 -11.05
C GLY A 25 -9.74 -1.10 -10.13
N HIS A 26 -9.33 -0.85 -8.89
CA HIS A 26 -9.09 -1.90 -7.91
C HIS A 26 -10.18 -1.91 -6.84
N GLU A 27 -10.22 -2.97 -6.05
CA GLU A 27 -11.25 -3.19 -5.04
C GLU A 27 -10.69 -2.97 -3.63
N VAL A 28 -11.40 -2.20 -2.80
CA VAL A 28 -11.08 -2.08 -1.38
C VAL A 28 -11.79 -3.21 -0.65
N VAL A 29 -11.04 -4.18 -0.12
CA VAL A 29 -11.62 -5.35 0.56
C VAL A 29 -11.75 -5.14 2.06
N GLY A 30 -11.13 -4.11 2.59
CA GLY A 30 -11.26 -3.77 4.00
C GLY A 30 -10.59 -2.46 4.30
N VAL A 31 -11.05 -1.81 5.37
CA VAL A 31 -10.50 -0.54 5.83
C VAL A 31 -10.31 -0.65 7.34
N ALA A 32 -9.07 -0.60 7.78
CA ALA A 32 -8.70 -0.73 9.18
C ALA A 32 -8.20 0.61 9.71
N LYS A 33 -8.52 0.92 10.95
CA LYS A 33 -8.07 2.15 11.60
C LYS A 33 -6.98 1.92 12.65
N THR A 34 -6.67 0.66 12.92
CA THR A 34 -5.62 0.29 13.87
C THR A 34 -4.79 -0.85 13.30
N GLY A 35 -3.59 -1.04 13.83
CA GLY A 35 -2.74 -2.16 13.44
C GLY A 35 -3.36 -3.50 13.78
N GLN A 36 -4.02 -3.59 14.94
CA GLN A 36 -4.68 -4.83 15.33
C GLN A 36 -5.83 -5.19 14.38
N GLU A 37 -6.64 -4.21 13.99
CA GLU A 37 -7.69 -4.46 13.01
C GLU A 37 -7.11 -4.98 11.69
N ALA A 38 -5.98 -4.41 11.27
CA ALA A 38 -5.33 -4.84 10.04
C ALA A 38 -4.91 -6.30 10.10
N VAL A 39 -4.27 -6.68 11.21
CA VAL A 39 -3.84 -8.07 11.43
C VAL A 39 -5.06 -9.00 11.42
N ASP A 40 -6.11 -8.62 12.15
CA ASP A 40 -7.33 -9.43 12.25
C ASP A 40 -8.03 -9.57 10.90
N MET A 41 -8.04 -8.51 10.10
CA MET A 41 -8.71 -8.51 8.79
C MET A 41 -7.92 -9.25 7.71
N TYR A 42 -6.60 -9.36 7.88
CA TYR A 42 -5.74 -9.84 6.80
C TYR A 42 -6.16 -11.21 6.27
N GLU A 43 -6.33 -12.17 7.17
CA GLU A 43 -6.67 -13.53 6.76
C GLU A 43 -8.06 -13.64 6.13
N GLY A 44 -9.02 -12.90 6.68
CA GLY A 44 -10.40 -12.96 6.19
C GLY A 44 -10.59 -12.28 4.84
N THR A 45 -9.82 -11.22 4.56
CA THR A 45 -9.97 -10.46 3.32
C THR A 45 -9.02 -10.93 2.22
N LYS A 46 -7.93 -11.57 2.57
CA LYS A 46 -6.91 -12.09 1.63
C LYS A 46 -6.55 -11.02 0.59
N PRO A 47 -6.03 -9.87 1.03
CA PRO A 47 -5.74 -8.79 0.08
C PRO A 47 -4.51 -9.13 -0.76
N ASP A 48 -4.48 -8.58 -1.97
CA ASP A 48 -3.29 -8.64 -2.81
C ASP A 48 -2.25 -7.62 -2.38
N LEU A 49 -2.70 -6.50 -1.80
CA LEU A 49 -1.85 -5.40 -1.37
C LEU A 49 -2.42 -4.77 -0.11
N VAL A 50 -1.55 -4.40 0.81
CA VAL A 50 -1.91 -3.64 2.01
C VAL A 50 -1.22 -2.28 1.96
N THR A 51 -1.97 -1.21 2.19
CA THR A 51 -1.38 0.11 2.44
C THR A 51 -1.41 0.34 3.94
N MET A 52 -0.26 0.63 4.54
CA MET A 52 -0.09 0.66 5.99
C MET A 52 0.52 1.97 6.46
N ASP A 53 -0.21 2.71 7.31
CA ASP A 53 0.33 3.87 8.01
C ASP A 53 1.31 3.40 9.09
N ILE A 54 2.34 4.19 9.36
CA ILE A 54 3.33 3.84 10.39
C ILE A 54 2.83 4.20 11.79
N THR A 55 2.31 5.41 11.94
CA THR A 55 1.94 5.94 13.28
C THR A 55 0.46 5.72 13.55
N MET A 56 0.16 4.79 14.45
CA MET A 56 -1.21 4.49 14.85
C MET A 56 -1.26 4.30 16.37
N PRO A 57 -2.45 4.53 17.01
CA PRO A 57 -2.51 4.58 18.48
C PRO A 57 -2.27 3.25 19.19
N ASP A 58 -2.64 2.11 18.59
CA ASP A 58 -2.55 0.80 19.28
C ASP A 58 -1.21 0.11 19.09
N MET A 59 -0.70 0.11 17.86
CA MET A 59 0.62 -0.40 17.52
C MET A 59 1.10 0.34 16.29
N ASP A 60 2.39 0.50 16.15
CA ASP A 60 2.90 1.15 14.94
C ASP A 60 2.77 0.20 13.73
N GLY A 61 2.78 0.80 12.54
CA GLY A 61 2.61 0.03 11.30
C GLY A 61 3.72 -0.98 11.07
N ILE A 62 4.92 -0.72 11.56
CA ILE A 62 6.05 -1.64 11.39
C ILE A 62 5.79 -2.93 12.17
N THR A 63 5.25 -2.82 13.40
CA THR A 63 4.85 -3.99 14.17
C THR A 63 3.76 -4.77 13.46
N ALA A 64 2.77 -4.07 12.90
CA ALA A 64 1.70 -4.72 12.14
C ALA A 64 2.24 -5.46 10.92
N VAL A 65 3.22 -4.88 10.21
CA VAL A 65 3.87 -5.52 9.07
C VAL A 65 4.53 -6.83 9.50
N LYS A 66 5.25 -6.83 10.63
CA LYS A 66 5.89 -8.06 11.14
C LYS A 66 4.86 -9.14 11.42
N LEU A 67 3.74 -8.78 12.04
CA LEU A 67 2.70 -9.76 12.37
C LEU A 67 2.04 -10.32 11.11
N ILE A 68 1.77 -9.46 10.13
CA ILE A 68 1.20 -9.92 8.85
C ILE A 68 2.20 -10.80 8.10
N ALA A 69 3.48 -10.44 8.10
CA ALA A 69 4.52 -11.24 7.44
C ALA A 69 4.66 -12.63 8.07
N ASN A 70 4.38 -12.75 9.38
CA ASN A 70 4.36 -14.05 10.03
C ASN A 70 3.16 -14.90 9.61
N ILE A 71 2.04 -14.27 9.26
CA ILE A 71 0.86 -14.98 8.75
C ILE A 71 1.10 -15.41 7.31
N GLU A 72 1.64 -14.53 6.50
CA GLU A 72 1.88 -14.77 5.08
C GLU A 72 3.20 -14.14 4.68
N SER A 73 4.23 -14.95 4.43
CA SER A 73 5.57 -14.46 4.11
C SER A 73 5.64 -13.69 2.78
N ASN A 74 4.69 -13.94 1.89
CA ASN A 74 4.62 -13.25 0.60
C ASN A 74 3.66 -12.06 0.61
N ALA A 75 3.22 -11.63 1.79
CA ALA A 75 2.32 -10.47 1.88
C ALA A 75 2.98 -9.24 1.26
N LYS A 76 2.22 -8.52 0.45
CA LYS A 76 2.70 -7.30 -0.20
C LYS A 76 2.14 -6.11 0.54
N ILE A 77 3.03 -5.38 1.21
CA ILE A 77 2.67 -4.26 2.07
C ILE A 77 3.50 -3.05 1.67
N ILE A 78 2.85 -1.93 1.40
CA ILE A 78 3.54 -0.65 1.21
C ILE A 78 3.18 0.28 2.36
N MET A 79 4.18 0.99 2.86
CA MET A 79 3.95 1.99 3.91
C MET A 79 3.45 3.28 3.27
N VAL A 80 2.47 3.91 3.90
CA VAL A 80 1.94 5.20 3.47
C VAL A 80 2.05 6.14 4.66
N THR A 81 3.00 7.06 4.62
CA THR A 81 3.38 7.80 5.82
C THR A 81 3.67 9.28 5.53
N SER A 82 3.50 10.11 6.55
CA SER A 82 3.94 11.51 6.52
C SER A 82 5.42 11.64 6.86
N HIS A 83 6.04 10.58 7.35
CA HIS A 83 7.41 10.59 7.86
C HIS A 83 8.31 9.77 6.96
N GLY A 84 9.12 10.46 6.15
CA GLY A 84 10.07 9.82 5.25
C GLY A 84 11.46 9.68 5.84
N GLN A 85 11.58 9.54 7.17
CA GLN A 85 12.87 9.38 7.81
C GLN A 85 13.51 8.07 7.40
N GLU A 86 14.77 8.13 7.06
CA GLU A 86 15.49 7.00 6.48
C GLU A 86 15.46 5.76 7.37
N ASP A 87 15.66 5.96 8.68
CA ASP A 87 15.66 4.83 9.62
C ASP A 87 14.30 4.14 9.71
N MET A 88 13.21 4.89 9.65
CA MET A 88 11.86 4.32 9.67
C MET A 88 11.58 3.53 8.39
N VAL A 89 12.02 4.05 7.25
CA VAL A 89 11.86 3.36 5.96
C VAL A 89 12.64 2.05 5.98
N ILE A 90 13.88 2.08 6.43
CA ILE A 90 14.72 0.87 6.51
C ILE A 90 14.09 -0.16 7.44
N ASN A 91 13.61 0.26 8.61
CA ASN A 91 12.98 -0.65 9.56
C ASN A 91 11.71 -1.28 8.99
N ALA A 92 10.92 -0.52 8.23
CA ALA A 92 9.72 -1.04 7.58
C ALA A 92 10.07 -2.11 6.54
N ILE A 93 11.09 -1.85 5.73
CA ILE A 93 11.54 -2.81 4.70
C ILE A 93 12.07 -4.08 5.37
N ARG A 94 12.86 -3.94 6.45
CA ARG A 94 13.37 -5.09 7.19
C ARG A 94 12.25 -5.91 7.82
N ALA A 95 11.15 -5.25 8.20
CA ALA A 95 9.99 -5.94 8.78
C ALA A 95 9.19 -6.72 7.74
N GLY A 96 9.35 -6.40 6.45
CA GLY A 96 8.67 -7.10 5.36
C GLY A 96 7.92 -6.20 4.38
N ALA A 97 7.93 -4.88 4.58
CA ALA A 97 7.31 -3.97 3.62
C ALA A 97 8.12 -3.97 2.33
N ILE A 98 7.43 -3.84 1.20
CA ILE A 98 8.06 -3.90 -0.12
C ILE A 98 8.21 -2.51 -0.77
N GLY A 99 7.73 -1.47 -0.11
CA GLY A 99 7.88 -0.11 -0.59
C GLY A 99 7.25 0.88 0.36
N TYR A 100 7.33 2.15 0.00
CA TYR A 100 6.68 3.20 0.79
C TYR A 100 6.28 4.37 -0.11
N LEU A 101 5.29 5.13 0.36
CA LEU A 101 4.82 6.37 -0.25
C LEU A 101 4.75 7.45 0.81
N LEU A 102 5.17 8.66 0.45
CA LEU A 102 5.00 9.82 1.33
C LEU A 102 3.65 10.48 1.05
N LYS A 103 2.95 10.83 2.11
CA LYS A 103 1.74 11.65 2.00
C LYS A 103 2.14 13.06 1.57
N PRO A 104 1.34 13.77 0.78
CA PRO A 104 -0.02 13.42 0.35
C PRO A 104 -0.01 12.41 -0.79
N ILE A 105 -1.00 11.51 -0.79
CA ILE A 105 -1.12 10.47 -1.81
C ILE A 105 -1.89 11.05 -2.99
N THR A 106 -1.40 10.74 -4.19
CA THR A 106 -2.07 11.10 -5.44
C THR A 106 -2.36 9.85 -6.25
N ASP A 107 -3.25 9.98 -7.23
CA ASP A 107 -3.56 8.89 -8.15
C ASP A 107 -2.27 8.38 -8.80
N GLU A 108 -1.43 9.31 -9.25
CA GLU A 108 -0.18 8.99 -9.96
C GLU A 108 0.79 8.23 -9.08
N LYS A 109 0.96 8.65 -7.82
CA LYS A 109 1.87 7.98 -6.89
C LYS A 109 1.43 6.55 -6.62
N LEU A 110 0.13 6.35 -6.37
CA LEU A 110 -0.37 5.01 -6.08
C LEU A 110 -0.29 4.13 -7.32
N ALA A 111 -0.67 4.66 -8.48
CA ALA A 111 -0.57 3.92 -9.74
C ALA A 111 0.87 3.50 -10.02
N GLN A 112 1.83 4.38 -9.77
CA GLN A 112 3.24 4.09 -10.01
C GLN A 112 3.73 2.94 -9.14
N ILE A 113 3.45 2.97 -7.84
CA ILE A 113 3.94 1.92 -6.95
C ILE A 113 3.21 0.60 -7.20
N ILE A 114 1.94 0.63 -7.56
CA ILE A 114 1.23 -0.59 -7.96
C ILE A 114 1.91 -1.20 -9.19
N GLY A 115 2.27 -0.38 -10.16
CA GLY A 115 2.98 -0.85 -11.35
C GLY A 115 4.35 -1.43 -11.03
N ASP A 116 5.05 -0.85 -10.06
CA ASP A 116 6.35 -1.35 -9.63
C ASP A 116 6.25 -2.71 -8.93
N VAL A 117 5.20 -2.91 -8.15
CA VAL A 117 5.00 -4.14 -7.37
C VAL A 117 4.34 -5.24 -8.22
N PHE A 118 3.38 -4.87 -9.05
CA PHE A 118 2.60 -5.80 -9.87
C PHE A 118 2.85 -5.45 -11.34
N THR A 119 3.75 -6.16 -11.99
CA THR A 119 4.21 -5.83 -13.32
C THR A 119 3.09 -5.81 -14.38
N GLU A 120 2.03 -6.56 -14.18
CA GLU A 120 0.88 -6.53 -15.08
C GLU A 120 0.16 -5.19 -15.09
N TYR A 121 0.44 -4.30 -14.15
CA TYR A 121 -0.14 -2.96 -14.08
C TYR A 121 0.90 -1.87 -14.36
N SER A 122 2.07 -2.21 -14.91
CA SER A 122 3.19 -1.29 -15.04
C SER A 122 3.18 -0.49 -16.36
N TYR A 123 2.08 -0.49 -17.06
CA TYR A 123 2.00 0.15 -18.38
C TYR A 123 2.17 1.66 -18.37
N TYR A 124 2.09 2.27 -17.24
CA TYR A 124 2.35 3.70 -17.14
C TYR A 124 3.81 4.03 -17.38
N GLY A 125 4.60 3.10 -17.17
CA GLY A 125 6.01 3.19 -17.41
C GLY A 125 6.31 2.73 -18.76
N ASN A 126 6.06 2.13 -19.25
CA ASN A 126 6.56 1.57 -20.35
C ASN A 126 6.05 1.81 -21.54
N GLU A 127 5.49 1.51 -21.34
CA GLU A 127 5.10 1.99 -22.18
C GLU A 127 4.93 2.35 -22.68
N ASP A 128 4.87 1.81 -22.32
CA ASP A 128 4.44 2.59 -22.74
C ASP A 128 4.51 2.83 -22.93
N ALA A 129 4.88 2.30 -22.73
CA ALA A 129 4.66 3.06 -22.82
C ALA A 129 4.75 3.08 -23.24
N LEU A 130 4.94 2.43 -23.22
CA LEU A 130 4.73 2.95 -23.66
C LEU A 130 4.72 3.12 -24.16
N GLU A 131 4.81 2.84 -24.42
CA GLU A 131 4.49 3.56 -24.84
C GLU A 131 4.51 4.02 -24.96
N LEU A 132 4.86 3.33 -24.94
CA LEU A 132 4.63 4.24 -25.05
C LEU A 132 4.86 4.57 -25.41
N SER A 133 5.31 4.21 -25.52
CA SER A 133 5.24 5.06 -25.80
C SER A 133 5.42 5.28 -26.19
N ASP A 134 5.72 4.83 -26.38
CA ASP A 134 5.63 5.57 -26.81
C ASP A 134 5.73 5.98 -26.99
N ASP A 135 5.98 5.54 -26.98
CA ASP A 135 5.83 6.34 -27.11
C ASP A 135 6.05 6.65 -27.05
N ASP A 136 6.35 6.10 -26.86
CA ASP A 136 6.30 6.76 -26.74
C ASP A 136 6.62 6.94 -26.72
N VAL A 137 7.00 6.28 -26.67
CA VAL A 137 7.07 6.94 -26.61
C VAL A 137 7.02 7.09 -26.50
#